data_d8d5d8d6c335b1309423bacc7293cf16
#
_entry.id   d8d5d8d6c335b1309423bacc7293cf16
#
_cell.length_a   1.000
_cell.length_b   1.000
_cell.length_c   1.000
_cell.angle_alpha   90.00
_cell.angle_beta   90.00
_cell.angle_gamma   90.00
#
_symmetry.space_group_name_H-M   'P 1'
#
loop_
_entity.id
_entity.type
_entity.pdbx_description
1 polymer ?
#
loop_
_entity_poly.entity_id
_entity_poly.type
_entity_poly.pdbx_seq_one_letter_code
_entity_poly.pdbx_strand_id
1 'polypeptide(L)' 'MEKTIILQSTITCPECGFKKEETMPTGACQYFYKCTSCGTILKPKEGDCCVFCSYGTVKCPPIQAGTSCCS' A
#
# COMPACT_ATOMS: atom_id res chain seq x y z
N MET A 1 25.46 -5.60 -1.78
CA MET A 1 24.32 -5.94 -2.63
C MET A 1 23.26 -4.85 -2.56
N GLU A 2 22.79 -4.43 -3.70
CA GLU A 2 21.77 -3.40 -3.75
C GLU A 2 20.40 -3.97 -3.37
N LYS A 3 19.66 -3.20 -2.61
CA LYS A 3 18.32 -3.58 -2.23
C LYS A 3 17.34 -3.11 -3.29
N THR A 4 16.64 -4.04 -3.91
CA THR A 4 15.65 -3.69 -4.93
C THR A 4 14.35 -3.29 -4.25
N ILE A 5 13.85 -2.10 -4.57
CA ILE A 5 12.57 -1.62 -4.07
C ILE A 5 11.51 -1.90 -5.11
N ILE A 6 10.47 -2.63 -4.73
CA ILE A 6 9.36 -2.95 -5.61
C ILE A 6 8.32 -1.85 -5.45
N LEU A 7 7.98 -1.19 -6.56
CA LEU A 7 7.02 -0.08 -6.55
C LEU A 7 5.59 -0.51 -6.88
N GLN A 8 5.41 -1.67 -7.46
CA GLN A 8 4.09 -2.18 -7.80
C GLN A 8 3.55 -3.05 -6.69
N SER A 9 2.31 -2.80 -6.28
CA SER A 9 1.64 -3.59 -5.26
C SER A 9 0.19 -3.78 -5.66
N THR A 10 -0.31 -4.98 -5.52
CA THR A 10 -1.71 -5.28 -5.84
C THR A 10 -2.54 -5.11 -4.58
N ILE A 11 -3.44 -4.14 -4.59
CA ILE A 11 -4.34 -3.87 -3.48
C ILE A 11 -5.61 -4.70 -3.67
N THR A 12 -6.03 -5.39 -2.60
CA THR A 12 -7.27 -6.14 -2.57
C THR A 12 -8.27 -5.39 -1.71
N CYS A 13 -9.41 -5.03 -2.28
CA CYS A 13 -10.47 -4.36 -1.55
C CYS A 13 -11.14 -5.37 -0.61
N PRO A 14 -11.22 -5.08 0.70
CA PRO A 14 -11.87 -5.99 1.64
C PRO A 14 -13.39 -6.01 1.52
N GLU A 15 -13.96 -5.01 0.85
CA GLU A 15 -15.42 -4.92 0.70
C GLU A 15 -15.95 -5.68 -0.50
N CYS A 16 -15.26 -5.57 -1.65
CA CYS A 16 -15.74 -6.20 -2.88
C CYS A 16 -14.79 -7.27 -3.42
N GLY A 17 -13.60 -7.39 -2.86
CA GLY A 17 -12.61 -8.37 -3.31
C GLY A 17 -11.87 -8.01 -4.59
N PHE A 18 -12.10 -6.81 -5.13
CA PHE A 18 -11.44 -6.39 -6.35
C PHE A 18 -9.94 -6.19 -6.11
N LYS A 19 -9.14 -6.71 -7.04
CA LYS A 19 -7.69 -6.58 -6.98
C LYS A 19 -7.21 -5.68 -8.09
N LYS A 20 -6.32 -4.75 -7.76
CA LYS A 20 -5.76 -3.84 -8.75
C LYS A 20 -4.30 -3.57 -8.42
N GLU A 21 -3.44 -3.65 -9.44
CA GLU A 21 -2.05 -3.29 -9.28
C GLU A 21 -1.90 -1.77 -9.34
N GLU A 22 -1.21 -1.22 -8.35
CA GLU A 22 -0.96 0.22 -8.26
C GLU A 22 0.53 0.48 -8.09
N THR A 23 0.95 1.65 -8.52
CA THR A 23 2.33 2.08 -8.32
C THR A 23 2.41 2.90 -7.03
N MET A 24 3.30 2.47 -6.15
CA MET A 24 3.47 3.13 -4.85
C MET A 24 4.38 4.34 -4.95
N PRO A 25 4.10 5.42 -4.20
CA PRO A 25 5.00 6.57 -4.14
C PRO A 25 6.29 6.20 -3.40
N THR A 26 7.41 6.75 -3.82
CA THR A 26 8.71 6.40 -3.26
C THR A 26 9.06 7.15 -1.99
N GLY A 27 8.50 8.32 -1.78
CA GLY A 27 8.85 9.16 -0.64
C GLY A 27 7.72 9.45 0.32
N ALA A 28 6.64 8.67 0.26
CA ALA A 28 5.47 8.93 1.08
C ALA A 28 4.65 7.66 1.27
N CYS A 29 3.75 7.70 2.25
CA CYS A 29 2.81 6.61 2.49
C CYS A 29 1.44 7.03 2.00
N GLN A 30 0.74 6.13 1.33
CA GLN A 30 -0.62 6.42 0.89
C GLN A 30 -1.59 5.95 1.97
N TYR A 31 -2.16 6.90 2.67
CA TYR A 31 -3.08 6.60 3.78
C TYR A 31 -4.47 6.23 3.29
N PHE A 32 -4.98 6.94 2.28
CA PHE A 32 -6.30 6.67 1.73
C PHE A 32 -6.20 6.12 0.32
N TYR A 33 -7.06 5.17 0.01
CA TYR A 33 -7.15 4.60 -1.33
C TYR A 33 -8.62 4.34 -1.65
N LYS A 34 -9.09 4.89 -2.76
CA LYS A 34 -10.46 4.68 -3.20
C LYS A 34 -10.51 3.47 -4.13
N CYS A 35 -11.30 2.47 -3.77
CA CYS A 35 -11.50 1.30 -4.61
C CYS A 35 -12.20 1.73 -5.90
N THR A 36 -11.62 1.37 -7.05
CA THR A 36 -12.18 1.76 -8.34
C THR A 36 -13.38 0.94 -8.73
N SER A 37 -13.64 -0.17 -8.04
CA SER A 37 -14.77 -1.04 -8.32
C SER A 37 -16.00 -0.64 -7.51
N CYS A 38 -15.88 -0.56 -6.18
CA CYS A 38 -17.03 -0.27 -5.32
C CYS A 38 -17.03 1.15 -4.75
N GLY A 39 -15.95 1.90 -4.92
CA GLY A 39 -15.86 3.28 -4.44
C GLY A 39 -15.57 3.43 -2.95
N THR A 40 -15.35 2.33 -2.24
CA THR A 40 -15.03 2.38 -0.82
C THR A 40 -13.66 3.01 -0.59
N ILE A 41 -13.57 3.87 0.42
CA ILE A 41 -12.28 4.46 0.80
C ILE A 41 -11.61 3.52 1.79
N LEU A 42 -10.42 3.03 1.40
CA LEU A 42 -9.64 2.15 2.25
C LEU A 42 -8.67 2.97 3.09
N LYS A 43 -8.47 2.52 4.32
CA LYS A 43 -7.49 3.10 5.24
C LYS A 43 -6.63 1.98 5.78
N PRO A 44 -5.37 2.27 6.18
CA PRO A 44 -4.54 1.24 6.79
C PRO A 44 -5.15 0.74 8.09
N LYS A 45 -4.92 -0.53 8.39
CA LYS A 45 -5.34 -1.12 9.64
C LYS A 45 -4.54 -0.50 10.77
N GLU A 46 -5.06 -0.64 11.99
CA GLU A 46 -4.36 -0.15 13.15
C GLU A 46 -2.98 -0.81 13.24
N GLY A 47 -1.96 0.01 13.38
CA GLY A 47 -0.59 -0.45 13.41
C GLY A 47 0.12 -0.44 12.05
N ASP A 48 -0.62 -0.32 10.97
CA ASP A 48 -0.03 -0.24 9.63
C ASP A 48 0.09 1.21 9.17
N CYS A 49 1.12 1.51 8.39
CA CYS A 49 1.40 2.89 8.03
C CYS A 49 0.67 3.35 6.77
N CYS A 50 0.30 2.44 5.87
CA CYS A 50 -0.37 2.82 4.63
C CYS A 50 -1.20 1.67 4.10
N VAL A 51 -2.07 2.00 3.13
CA VAL A 51 -2.98 0.98 2.57
C VAL A 51 -2.22 -0.15 1.89
N PHE A 52 -1.05 0.12 1.33
CA PHE A 52 -0.25 -0.93 0.72
C PHE A 52 0.28 -1.92 1.74
N CYS A 53 0.54 -1.48 2.95
CA CYS A 53 0.98 -2.38 4.02
C CYS A 53 -0.17 -3.26 4.52
N SER A 54 -1.40 -2.74 4.49
CA SER A 54 -2.58 -3.46 4.97
C SER A 54 -3.21 -4.35 3.92
N TYR A 55 -3.35 -3.83 2.70
CA TYR A 55 -4.13 -4.49 1.64
C TYR A 55 -3.33 -4.84 0.41
N GLY A 56 -2.10 -4.35 0.30
CA GLY A 56 -1.25 -4.64 -0.85
C GLY A 56 -0.48 -5.92 -0.68
N THR A 57 0.02 -6.45 -1.79
CA THR A 57 0.87 -7.64 -1.77
C THR A 57 2.32 -7.32 -1.41
N VAL A 58 2.71 -6.05 -1.54
CA VAL A 58 4.07 -5.59 -1.27
C VAL A 58 3.98 -4.37 -0.35
N LYS A 59 4.86 -4.32 0.63
CA LYS A 59 4.90 -3.17 1.56
C LYS A 59 5.40 -1.92 0.84
N CYS A 60 5.11 -0.75 1.41
CA CYS A 60 5.51 0.51 0.79
C CYS A 60 7.04 0.65 0.72
N PRO A 61 7.56 1.46 -0.23
CA PRO A 61 9.00 1.57 -0.42
C PRO A 61 9.81 1.95 0.83
N PRO A 62 9.39 2.91 1.67
CA PRO A 62 10.15 3.20 2.90
C PRO A 62 10.29 1.98 3.81
N ILE A 63 9.25 1.17 3.93
CA ILE A 63 9.32 -0.04 4.75
C ILE A 63 10.27 -1.06 4.11
N GLN A 64 10.23 -1.21 2.79
CA GLN A 64 11.15 -2.10 2.08
C GLN A 64 12.60 -1.67 2.29
N ALA A 65 12.84 -0.37 2.35
CA ALA A 65 14.17 0.18 2.56
C ALA A 65 14.62 0.10 4.02
N GLY A 66 13.76 -0.37 4.92
CA GLY A 66 14.10 -0.52 6.32
C GLY A 66 13.83 0.71 7.17
N THR A 67 13.11 1.69 6.62
CA THR A 67 12.74 2.90 7.36
C THR A 67 11.25 2.88 7.68
N SER A 68 10.86 3.71 8.64
CA SER A 68 9.47 3.83 9.02
C SER A 68 8.72 4.66 7.99
N CYS A 69 7.53 4.19 7.59
CA CYS A 69 6.76 4.81 6.52
C CYS A 69 6.08 6.11 6.97
N CYS A 70 5.43 6.09 8.10
CA CYS A 70 4.59 7.19 8.56
C CYS A 70 4.91 7.56 10.02
N SER A 71 6.15 7.58 10.34
CA SER A 71 6.56 7.93 11.70
C SER A 71 6.57 9.42 11.94
#